data_4d971b8347189d14240de6bb20decf45
#
_entry.id   4d971b8347189d14240de6bb20decf45
#
_cell.length_a   1.000
_cell.length_b   1.000
_cell.length_c   1.000
_cell.angle_alpha   90.00
_cell.angle_beta   90.00
_cell.angle_gamma   90.00
#
_symmetry.space_group_name_H-M   'P 1'
#
loop_
_entity.id
_entity.type
_entity.pdbx_description
1 polymer ?
#
loop_
_entity_poly.entity_id
_entity_poly.type
_entity_poly.pdbx_seq_one_letter_code
_entity_poly.pdbx_strand_id
1 'polypeptide(L)'
;MRALGAEIDYRDGYYFAKSSGRLRGAQVTFPHVTVMGTENAMLAAVLAKGTTRITPAAQEPEIDDLITLLNAMGAQVARTAPDVIEIQGVDALHGATHRVMPDRIEAGTFAAAAAVIGGSIEIQEIEPNHLTSFLELLERTGVEHSVRGSSLRVTGKTQNEGSYKATDITTAPYPGLATDLQPSAGLILTRAEGVSNIHETIFEDRLEWLVGLRSFGAQVEIKDARHARLTGPTVFHAAEADIPDLRAGATLMLAALAAPGESKIHGAHHIRRGYATIEEKFRGLGADLTHISEEGSNAE
;
A
#
# COMPACT_ATOMS: atom_id res chain seq x y z
N MET A 1 -14.24 18.41 7.85
CA MET A 1 -15.12 18.51 9.04
C MET A 1 -15.68 19.92 9.27
N ARG A 2 -14.86 20.98 9.24
CA ARG A 2 -15.37 22.36 9.40
C ARG A 2 -16.47 22.71 8.39
N ALA A 3 -16.32 22.34 7.13
CA ALA A 3 -17.35 22.56 6.11
C ALA A 3 -18.71 21.92 6.49
N LEU A 4 -18.69 20.78 7.15
CA LEU A 4 -19.89 20.09 7.64
C LEU A 4 -20.45 20.67 8.95
N GLY A 5 -19.86 21.75 9.49
CA GLY A 5 -20.31 22.44 10.68
C GLY A 5 -19.67 21.99 11.99
N ALA A 6 -18.59 21.20 11.95
CA ALA A 6 -17.81 20.90 13.14
C ALA A 6 -16.90 22.07 13.52
N GLU A 7 -16.82 22.39 14.80
CA GLU A 7 -15.80 23.25 15.35
C GLU A 7 -14.55 22.42 15.63
N ILE A 8 -13.40 22.85 15.08
CA ILE A 8 -12.12 22.18 15.23
C ILE A 8 -11.13 23.14 15.86
N ASP A 9 -10.58 22.74 16.99
CA ASP A 9 -9.51 23.43 17.70
C ASP A 9 -8.26 22.52 17.76
N TYR A 10 -7.07 23.12 17.70
CA TYR A 10 -5.80 22.40 17.83
C TYR A 10 -5.01 23.01 18.98
N ARG A 11 -4.73 22.19 20.00
CA ARG A 11 -3.96 22.60 21.18
C ARG A 11 -3.24 21.42 21.78
N ASP A 12 -2.07 21.68 22.34
CA ASP A 12 -1.25 20.68 23.05
C ASP A 12 -1.00 19.39 22.23
N GLY A 13 -0.87 19.51 20.90
CA GLY A 13 -0.65 18.36 20.01
C GLY A 13 -1.92 17.58 19.64
N TYR A 14 -3.11 17.99 20.10
CA TYR A 14 -4.38 17.30 19.87
C TYR A 14 -5.36 18.14 19.09
N TYR A 15 -6.15 17.46 18.22
CA TYR A 15 -7.33 18.04 17.59
C TYR A 15 -8.57 17.79 18.46
N PHE A 16 -9.25 18.86 18.82
CA PHE A 16 -10.53 18.83 19.52
C PHE A 16 -11.63 19.14 18.51
N ALA A 17 -12.50 18.16 18.26
CA ALA A 17 -13.63 18.33 17.35
C ALA A 17 -14.95 18.23 18.14
N LYS A 18 -15.83 19.19 17.94
CA LYS A 18 -17.18 19.18 18.53
C LYS A 18 -18.23 19.66 17.53
N SER A 19 -19.46 19.23 17.72
CA SER A 19 -20.62 19.71 16.99
C SER A 19 -21.74 20.01 17.96
N SER A 20 -22.49 21.08 17.72
CA SER A 20 -23.68 21.46 18.50
C SER A 20 -24.90 20.61 18.18
N GLY A 21 -24.78 19.60 17.37
CA GLY A 21 -25.82 18.69 16.93
C GLY A 21 -25.40 17.93 15.70
N ARG A 22 -26.36 17.47 14.90
CA ARG A 22 -26.13 16.76 13.66
C ARG A 22 -25.37 17.65 12.66
N LEU A 23 -24.33 17.11 12.02
CA LEU A 23 -23.59 17.78 10.95
C LEU A 23 -24.53 18.17 9.80
N ARG A 24 -24.11 19.10 8.96
CA ARG A 24 -24.90 19.59 7.81
C ARG A 24 -24.16 19.26 6.51
N GLY A 25 -24.93 18.88 5.50
CA GLY A 25 -24.41 18.69 4.15
C GLY A 25 -23.76 19.96 3.63
N ALA A 26 -22.66 19.80 2.91
CA ALA A 26 -21.84 20.90 2.41
C ALA A 26 -21.02 20.49 1.18
N GLN A 27 -20.47 21.50 0.49
CA GLN A 27 -19.37 21.28 -0.44
C GLN A 27 -18.09 21.09 0.36
N VAL A 28 -17.50 19.88 0.26
CA VAL A 28 -16.20 19.55 0.83
C VAL A 28 -15.17 19.55 -0.30
N THR A 29 -14.25 20.51 -0.27
CA THR A 29 -13.22 20.66 -1.29
C THR A 29 -11.86 20.43 -0.65
N PHE A 30 -11.10 19.46 -1.19
CA PHE A 30 -9.73 19.22 -0.78
C PHE A 30 -8.75 19.98 -1.68
N PRO A 31 -7.60 20.44 -1.16
CA PRO A 31 -6.57 21.09 -1.98
C PRO A 31 -5.87 20.11 -2.95
N HIS A 32 -5.89 18.83 -2.62
CA HIS A 32 -5.37 17.70 -3.42
C HIS A 32 -6.15 16.43 -3.06
N VAL A 33 -6.06 15.42 -3.91
CA VAL A 33 -6.69 14.11 -3.65
C VAL A 33 -6.13 13.49 -2.37
N THR A 34 -7.00 12.98 -1.52
CA THR A 34 -6.64 12.32 -0.27
C THR A 34 -7.60 11.17 0.04
N VAL A 35 -7.06 9.96 0.22
CA VAL A 35 -7.84 8.75 0.50
C VAL A 35 -8.56 8.89 1.85
N MET A 36 -7.80 9.00 2.94
CA MET A 36 -8.39 9.13 4.28
C MET A 36 -9.24 10.38 4.47
N GLY A 37 -8.92 11.47 3.76
CA GLY A 37 -9.77 12.68 3.75
C GLY A 37 -11.12 12.37 3.13
N THR A 38 -11.17 11.68 2.01
CA THR A 38 -12.39 11.25 1.33
C THR A 38 -13.20 10.31 2.22
N GLU A 39 -12.60 9.27 2.80
CA GLU A 39 -13.25 8.32 3.71
C GLU A 39 -13.86 9.02 4.93
N ASN A 40 -13.08 9.85 5.62
CA ASN A 40 -13.57 10.58 6.79
C ASN A 40 -14.70 11.55 6.44
N ALA A 41 -14.62 12.23 5.29
CA ALA A 41 -15.69 13.11 4.84
C ALA A 41 -16.97 12.33 4.51
N MET A 42 -16.84 11.15 3.85
CA MET A 42 -17.97 10.26 3.57
C MET A 42 -18.64 9.79 4.86
N LEU A 43 -17.86 9.22 5.80
CA LEU A 43 -18.35 8.72 7.08
C LEU A 43 -19.08 9.80 7.90
N ALA A 44 -18.58 11.04 7.85
CA ALA A 44 -19.23 12.16 8.52
C ALA A 44 -20.51 12.62 7.79
N ALA A 45 -20.53 12.54 6.45
CA ALA A 45 -21.59 13.05 5.63
C ALA A 45 -22.84 12.15 5.56
N VAL A 46 -22.67 10.82 5.67
CA VAL A 46 -23.81 9.87 5.57
C VAL A 46 -24.90 10.11 6.59
N LEU A 47 -24.57 10.64 7.76
CA LEU A 47 -25.52 11.03 8.80
C LEU A 47 -25.72 12.55 8.90
N ALA A 48 -25.13 13.36 8.02
CA ALA A 48 -25.33 14.80 8.01
C ALA A 48 -26.73 15.17 7.51
N LYS A 49 -27.23 16.34 7.83
CA LYS A 49 -28.54 16.82 7.34
C LYS A 49 -28.37 17.51 5.99
N GLY A 50 -28.98 16.96 4.95
CA GLY A 50 -28.91 17.50 3.58
C GLY A 50 -27.85 16.82 2.73
N THR A 51 -27.43 17.44 1.62
CA THR A 51 -26.54 16.88 0.62
C THR A 51 -25.10 17.34 0.83
N THR A 52 -24.15 16.41 0.73
CA THR A 52 -22.71 16.71 0.71
C THR A 52 -22.14 16.35 -0.65
N ARG A 53 -21.24 17.20 -1.15
CA ARG A 53 -20.45 16.94 -2.35
C ARG A 53 -18.96 17.02 -2.00
N ILE A 54 -18.21 15.95 -2.29
CA ILE A 54 -16.77 15.84 -2.02
C ILE A 54 -16.01 15.95 -3.35
N THR A 55 -15.01 16.84 -3.43
CA THR A 55 -14.17 17.02 -4.62
C THR A 55 -12.81 17.67 -4.27
N PRO A 56 -11.66 17.27 -4.90
CA PRO A 56 -11.53 16.02 -5.60
C PRO A 56 -11.57 14.82 -4.64
N ALA A 57 -12.43 13.85 -4.91
CA ALA A 57 -12.51 12.62 -4.15
C ALA A 57 -11.44 11.62 -4.65
N ALA A 58 -10.94 10.81 -3.75
CA ALA A 58 -10.04 9.72 -4.08
C ALA A 58 -10.73 8.66 -4.96
N GLN A 59 -9.97 8.06 -5.88
CA GLN A 59 -10.47 7.08 -6.84
C GLN A 59 -9.99 5.65 -6.54
N GLU A 60 -9.29 5.46 -5.44
CA GLU A 60 -8.83 4.17 -4.98
C GLU A 60 -10.02 3.22 -4.82
N PRO A 61 -9.86 1.94 -5.23
CA PRO A 61 -10.94 0.94 -5.17
C PRO A 61 -11.55 0.79 -3.78
N GLU A 62 -10.77 1.03 -2.74
CA GLU A 62 -11.18 1.00 -1.34
C GLU A 62 -12.29 2.01 -1.04
N ILE A 63 -12.32 3.14 -1.77
CA ILE A 63 -13.40 4.15 -1.65
C ILE A 63 -14.71 3.60 -2.20
N ASP A 64 -14.68 2.90 -3.32
CA ASP A 64 -15.88 2.32 -3.93
C ASP A 64 -16.38 1.10 -3.13
N ASP A 65 -15.48 0.37 -2.49
CA ASP A 65 -15.84 -0.68 -1.53
C ASP A 65 -16.55 -0.09 -0.31
N LEU A 66 -16.04 1.02 0.24
CA LEU A 66 -16.69 1.75 1.33
C LEU A 66 -18.06 2.31 0.91
N ILE A 67 -18.21 2.85 -0.31
CA ILE A 67 -19.50 3.28 -0.86
C ILE A 67 -20.50 2.11 -0.86
N THR A 68 -20.05 0.95 -1.30
CA THR A 68 -20.85 -0.27 -1.36
C THR A 68 -21.33 -0.70 0.03
N LEU A 69 -20.43 -0.73 1.01
CA LEU A 69 -20.76 -1.03 2.40
C LEU A 69 -21.77 -0.01 2.96
N LEU A 70 -21.51 1.29 2.81
CA LEU A 70 -22.38 2.34 3.35
C LEU A 70 -23.78 2.27 2.74
N ASN A 71 -23.90 2.03 1.43
CA ASN A 71 -25.19 1.88 0.77
C ASN A 71 -25.92 0.60 1.23
N ALA A 72 -25.21 -0.49 1.47
CA ALA A 72 -25.78 -1.68 2.08
C ALA A 72 -26.29 -1.45 3.51
N MET A 73 -25.72 -0.47 4.23
CA MET A 73 -26.19 -0.03 5.55
C MET A 73 -27.36 0.99 5.48
N GLY A 74 -27.83 1.35 4.28
CA GLY A 74 -28.93 2.28 4.08
C GLY A 74 -28.51 3.73 3.84
N ALA A 75 -27.22 4.02 3.62
CA ALA A 75 -26.76 5.32 3.15
C ALA A 75 -27.17 5.58 1.69
N GLN A 76 -27.03 6.83 1.26
CA GLN A 76 -27.25 7.26 -0.12
C GLN A 76 -25.99 7.96 -0.63
N VAL A 77 -25.04 7.18 -1.10
CA VAL A 77 -23.74 7.63 -1.58
C VAL A 77 -23.57 7.24 -3.04
N ALA A 78 -23.17 8.19 -3.89
CA ALA A 78 -22.92 7.94 -5.31
C ALA A 78 -21.63 8.64 -5.76
N ARG A 79 -20.81 7.93 -6.54
CA ARG A 79 -19.75 8.55 -7.33
C ARG A 79 -20.38 9.07 -8.61
N THR A 80 -20.52 10.40 -8.74
CA THR A 80 -21.21 11.07 -9.87
C THR A 80 -20.25 11.48 -10.99
N ALA A 81 -18.95 11.55 -10.68
CA ALA A 81 -17.84 11.68 -11.64
C ALA A 81 -16.60 11.00 -11.03
N PRO A 82 -15.55 10.74 -11.80
CA PRO A 82 -14.37 10.01 -11.28
C PRO A 82 -13.84 10.57 -9.95
N ASP A 83 -13.79 11.88 -9.81
CA ASP A 83 -13.29 12.60 -8.64
C ASP A 83 -14.40 13.29 -7.82
N VAL A 84 -15.67 12.90 -7.98
CA VAL A 84 -16.80 13.50 -7.29
C VAL A 84 -17.68 12.44 -6.63
N ILE A 85 -17.89 12.61 -5.33
CA ILE A 85 -18.83 11.80 -4.56
C ILE A 85 -19.94 12.72 -4.01
N GLU A 86 -21.18 12.32 -4.23
CA GLU A 86 -22.37 12.97 -3.68
C GLU A 86 -23.04 12.07 -2.65
N ILE A 87 -23.46 12.65 -1.54
CA ILE A 87 -24.03 11.95 -0.41
C ILE A 87 -25.28 12.67 0.04
N GLN A 88 -26.41 11.99 0.02
CA GLN A 88 -27.61 12.44 0.66
C GLN A 88 -27.64 11.87 2.08
N GLY A 89 -27.55 12.72 3.08
CA GLY A 89 -27.54 12.27 4.47
C GLY A 89 -28.86 11.65 4.90
N VAL A 90 -28.78 10.54 5.64
CA VAL A 90 -29.93 9.78 6.16
C VAL A 90 -30.05 9.94 7.67
N ASP A 91 -31.19 9.59 8.25
CA ASP A 91 -31.42 9.73 9.68
C ASP A 91 -30.74 8.64 10.51
N ALA A 92 -30.61 7.44 9.97
CA ALA A 92 -29.96 6.31 10.62
C ALA A 92 -29.40 5.33 9.59
N LEU A 93 -28.41 4.57 10.01
CA LEU A 93 -27.87 3.40 9.30
C LEU A 93 -28.29 2.14 10.06
N HIS A 94 -28.28 1.00 9.36
CA HIS A 94 -28.52 -0.31 9.94
C HIS A 94 -27.34 -1.24 9.71
N GLY A 95 -27.32 -2.40 10.37
CA GLY A 95 -26.31 -3.42 10.12
C GLY A 95 -26.43 -4.01 8.71
N ALA A 96 -25.29 -4.36 8.13
CA ALA A 96 -25.20 -5.03 6.84
C ALA A 96 -24.15 -6.13 6.84
N THR A 97 -24.29 -7.09 5.91
CA THR A 97 -23.24 -8.05 5.60
C THR A 97 -22.52 -7.56 4.36
N HIS A 98 -21.20 -7.43 4.44
CA HIS A 98 -20.37 -7.00 3.36
C HIS A 98 -19.10 -7.86 3.28
N ARG A 99 -18.74 -8.25 2.06
CA ARG A 99 -17.44 -8.87 1.80
C ARG A 99 -16.47 -7.78 1.38
N VAL A 100 -15.47 -7.52 2.21
CA VAL A 100 -14.41 -6.56 1.91
C VAL A 100 -13.64 -7.01 0.66
N MET A 101 -13.28 -6.07 -0.19
CA MET A 101 -12.52 -6.31 -1.40
C MET A 101 -11.14 -6.96 -1.11
N PRO A 102 -10.54 -7.68 -2.08
CA PRO A 102 -9.18 -8.21 -1.92
C PRO A 102 -8.14 -7.10 -1.75
N ASP A 103 -7.13 -7.35 -0.90
CA ASP A 103 -6.01 -6.42 -0.69
C ASP A 103 -5.04 -6.45 -1.88
N ARG A 104 -5.13 -5.42 -2.74
CA ARG A 104 -4.25 -5.25 -3.90
C ARG A 104 -2.79 -4.99 -3.50
N ILE A 105 -2.54 -4.41 -2.32
CA ILE A 105 -1.19 -4.13 -1.85
C ILE A 105 -0.51 -5.41 -1.39
N GLU A 106 -1.23 -6.26 -0.67
CA GLU A 106 -0.74 -7.59 -0.32
C GLU A 106 -0.47 -8.43 -1.59
N ALA A 107 -1.38 -8.42 -2.56
CA ALA A 107 -1.19 -9.13 -3.83
C ALA A 107 0.08 -8.67 -4.57
N GLY A 108 0.33 -7.36 -4.66
CA GLY A 108 1.56 -6.81 -5.25
C GLY A 108 2.83 -7.19 -4.47
N THR A 109 2.74 -7.29 -3.15
CA THR A 109 3.85 -7.73 -2.30
C THR A 109 4.22 -9.19 -2.58
N PHE A 110 3.24 -10.10 -2.68
CA PHE A 110 3.49 -11.50 -3.04
C PHE A 110 3.98 -11.67 -4.48
N ALA A 111 3.50 -10.83 -5.40
CA ALA A 111 4.01 -10.79 -6.77
C ALA A 111 5.49 -10.37 -6.81
N ALA A 112 5.87 -9.36 -6.02
CA ALA A 112 7.27 -8.96 -5.85
C ALA A 112 8.12 -10.05 -5.21
N ALA A 113 7.57 -10.80 -4.25
CA ALA A 113 8.24 -11.94 -3.65
C ALA A 113 8.64 -12.97 -4.70
N ALA A 114 7.70 -13.40 -5.56
CA ALA A 114 8.02 -14.32 -6.65
C ALA A 114 9.11 -13.74 -7.57
N ALA A 115 8.97 -12.48 -7.98
CA ALA A 115 9.91 -11.83 -8.89
C ALA A 115 11.34 -11.76 -8.34
N VAL A 116 11.51 -11.57 -7.03
CA VAL A 116 12.82 -11.30 -6.42
C VAL A 116 13.49 -12.56 -5.87
N ILE A 117 12.70 -13.45 -5.25
CA ILE A 117 13.20 -14.69 -4.63
C ILE A 117 13.36 -15.78 -5.69
N GLY A 118 12.53 -15.76 -6.74
CA GLY A 118 12.43 -16.80 -7.75
C GLY A 118 11.30 -17.79 -7.48
N GLY A 119 11.10 -18.74 -8.40
CA GLY A 119 10.00 -19.68 -8.35
C GLY A 119 8.70 -19.12 -8.90
N SER A 120 7.58 -19.77 -8.62
CA SER A 120 6.27 -19.37 -9.13
C SER A 120 5.24 -19.33 -8.03
N ILE A 121 4.50 -18.23 -7.94
CA ILE A 121 3.39 -18.05 -6.98
C ILE A 121 2.11 -17.81 -7.78
N GLU A 122 1.02 -18.42 -7.34
CA GLU A 122 -0.34 -18.12 -7.80
C GLU A 122 -1.11 -17.40 -6.69
N ILE A 123 -1.46 -16.15 -6.94
CA ILE A 123 -2.21 -15.28 -6.02
C ILE A 123 -3.67 -15.34 -6.45
N GLN A 124 -4.52 -15.88 -5.59
CA GLN A 124 -5.94 -16.10 -5.86
C GLN A 124 -6.80 -14.98 -5.27
N GLU A 125 -8.05 -14.90 -5.75
CA GLU A 125 -9.06 -13.94 -5.29
C GLU A 125 -8.60 -12.48 -5.41
N ILE A 126 -7.85 -12.13 -6.46
CA ILE A 126 -7.50 -10.76 -6.77
C ILE A 126 -8.56 -10.09 -7.66
N GLU A 127 -8.57 -8.77 -7.67
CA GLU A 127 -9.24 -7.98 -8.72
C GLU A 127 -8.17 -7.34 -9.63
N PRO A 128 -7.92 -7.90 -10.82
CA PRO A 128 -6.81 -7.48 -11.69
C PRO A 128 -6.86 -5.99 -12.06
N ASN A 129 -8.07 -5.44 -12.23
CA ASN A 129 -8.26 -4.03 -12.56
C ASN A 129 -7.73 -3.09 -11.47
N HIS A 130 -7.64 -3.57 -10.22
CA HIS A 130 -7.08 -2.80 -9.11
C HIS A 130 -5.54 -2.78 -9.09
N LEU A 131 -4.90 -3.60 -9.93
CA LEU A 131 -3.44 -3.77 -10.02
C LEU A 131 -2.86 -3.30 -11.36
N THR A 132 -3.62 -2.66 -12.22
CA THR A 132 -3.23 -2.34 -13.61
C THR A 132 -1.84 -1.74 -13.70
N SER A 133 -1.55 -0.67 -12.95
CA SER A 133 -0.24 0.00 -12.98
C SER A 133 0.91 -0.88 -12.49
N PHE A 134 0.64 -1.80 -11.56
CA PHE A 134 1.63 -2.76 -11.09
C PHE A 134 1.86 -3.90 -12.10
N LEU A 135 0.82 -4.40 -12.75
CA LEU A 135 0.93 -5.40 -13.82
C LEU A 135 1.69 -4.83 -15.03
N GLU A 136 1.44 -3.58 -15.40
CA GLU A 136 2.22 -2.86 -16.42
C GLU A 136 3.71 -2.74 -16.03
N LEU A 137 4.01 -2.56 -14.75
CA LEU A 137 5.40 -2.58 -14.26
C LEU A 137 6.03 -3.97 -14.45
N LEU A 138 5.33 -5.05 -14.09
CA LEU A 138 5.81 -6.42 -14.31
C LEU A 138 6.12 -6.66 -15.79
N GLU A 139 5.24 -6.22 -16.69
CA GLU A 139 5.45 -6.31 -18.13
C GLU A 139 6.69 -5.54 -18.61
N ARG A 140 6.80 -4.25 -18.21
CA ARG A 140 7.93 -3.40 -18.59
C ARG A 140 9.28 -3.93 -18.11
N THR A 141 9.31 -4.50 -16.91
CA THR A 141 10.52 -5.11 -16.33
C THR A 141 10.82 -6.48 -16.92
N GLY A 142 9.85 -7.12 -17.58
CA GLY A 142 9.98 -8.46 -18.13
C GLY A 142 9.84 -9.56 -17.08
N VAL A 143 9.15 -9.30 -15.98
CA VAL A 143 8.72 -10.32 -15.03
C VAL A 143 7.61 -11.13 -15.67
N GLU A 144 7.80 -12.44 -15.76
CA GLU A 144 6.82 -13.35 -16.32
C GLU A 144 5.58 -13.43 -15.43
N HIS A 145 4.42 -13.09 -16.00
CA HIS A 145 3.15 -13.15 -15.28
C HIS A 145 1.98 -13.46 -16.19
N SER A 146 0.91 -13.95 -15.61
CA SER A 146 -0.35 -14.16 -16.34
C SER A 146 -1.54 -14.01 -15.42
N VAL A 147 -2.60 -13.37 -15.93
CA VAL A 147 -3.88 -13.20 -15.24
C VAL A 147 -4.90 -14.16 -15.83
N ARG A 148 -5.63 -14.91 -14.99
CA ARG A 148 -6.73 -15.80 -15.38
C ARG A 148 -7.89 -15.63 -14.41
N GLY A 149 -8.94 -14.93 -14.85
CA GLY A 149 -10.05 -14.56 -13.97
C GLY A 149 -9.56 -13.73 -12.80
N SER A 150 -9.77 -14.18 -11.57
CA SER A 150 -9.32 -13.55 -10.34
C SER A 150 -8.00 -14.11 -9.80
N SER A 151 -7.18 -14.74 -10.64
CA SER A 151 -5.86 -15.26 -10.23
C SER A 151 -4.74 -14.58 -11.02
N LEU A 152 -3.67 -14.23 -10.32
CA LEU A 152 -2.40 -13.74 -10.87
C LEU A 152 -1.32 -14.78 -10.59
N ARG A 153 -0.73 -15.33 -11.63
CA ARG A 153 0.47 -16.13 -11.54
C ARG A 153 1.69 -15.27 -11.88
N VAL A 154 2.70 -15.30 -11.03
CA VAL A 154 3.99 -14.64 -11.26
C VAL A 154 5.10 -15.67 -11.15
N THR A 155 5.99 -15.68 -12.14
CA THR A 155 7.17 -16.54 -12.17
C THR A 155 8.41 -15.67 -12.17
N GLY A 156 9.20 -15.80 -11.12
CA GLY A 156 10.43 -15.03 -10.94
C GLY A 156 11.68 -15.82 -11.28
N LYS A 157 12.78 -15.08 -11.43
CA LYS A 157 14.13 -15.60 -11.66
C LYS A 157 14.91 -15.55 -10.35
N THR A 158 15.62 -16.63 -10.03
CA THR A 158 16.64 -16.62 -8.99
C THR A 158 17.81 -15.73 -9.40
N GLN A 159 18.69 -15.40 -8.46
CA GLN A 159 19.88 -14.58 -8.73
C GLN A 159 20.79 -15.19 -9.82
N ASN A 160 20.74 -16.51 -10.02
CA ASN A 160 21.55 -17.24 -10.99
C ASN A 160 20.88 -17.41 -12.36
N GLU A 161 19.57 -17.12 -12.47
CA GLU A 161 18.80 -17.32 -13.71
C GLU A 161 18.68 -16.05 -14.56
N GLY A 162 19.20 -14.92 -14.08
CA GLY A 162 19.25 -13.68 -14.83
C GLY A 162 18.63 -12.48 -14.12
N SER A 163 18.54 -11.41 -14.88
CA SER A 163 18.04 -10.09 -14.43
C SER A 163 16.76 -9.70 -15.15
N TYR A 164 16.19 -8.58 -14.73
CA TYR A 164 15.07 -7.89 -15.37
C TYR A 164 15.55 -6.67 -16.14
N LYS A 165 14.65 -5.96 -16.79
CA LYS A 165 14.95 -4.70 -17.48
C LYS A 165 14.80 -3.54 -16.50
N ALA A 166 15.79 -2.66 -16.45
CA ALA A 166 15.68 -1.41 -15.73
C ALA A 166 14.53 -0.57 -16.29
N THR A 167 13.73 0.01 -15.40
CA THR A 167 12.63 0.89 -15.77
C THR A 167 12.40 1.91 -14.66
N ASP A 168 11.94 3.11 -15.02
CA ASP A 168 11.61 4.14 -14.06
C ASP A 168 10.19 3.93 -13.51
N ILE A 169 9.98 4.29 -12.25
CA ILE A 169 8.67 4.31 -11.61
C ILE A 169 8.38 5.69 -11.03
N THR A 170 7.11 6.07 -11.12
CA THR A 170 6.56 7.28 -10.49
C THR A 170 5.27 6.89 -9.78
N THR A 171 5.18 7.19 -8.50
CA THR A 171 3.93 7.00 -7.76
C THR A 171 2.91 8.06 -8.17
N ALA A 172 1.64 7.72 -8.12
CA ALA A 172 0.55 8.67 -8.38
C ALA A 172 -0.74 8.18 -7.71
N PRO A 173 -1.72 9.07 -7.47
CA PRO A 173 -3.06 8.66 -7.08
C PRO A 173 -3.63 7.63 -8.08
N TYR A 174 -4.49 6.76 -7.60
CA TYR A 174 -5.14 5.76 -8.44
C TYR A 174 -5.81 6.41 -9.68
N PRO A 175 -5.67 5.83 -10.89
CA PRO A 175 -5.14 4.49 -11.21
C PRO A 175 -3.61 4.40 -11.43
N GLY A 176 -2.84 5.39 -11.02
CA GLY A 176 -1.37 5.34 -11.04
C GLY A 176 -0.79 4.33 -10.05
N LEU A 177 0.54 4.21 -10.03
CA LEU A 177 1.23 3.31 -9.11
C LEU A 177 1.06 3.80 -7.67
N ALA A 178 0.40 2.98 -6.86
CA ALA A 178 0.19 3.30 -5.45
C ALA A 178 1.51 3.46 -4.70
N THR A 179 1.61 4.50 -3.88
CA THR A 179 2.78 4.72 -3.01
C THR A 179 3.05 3.54 -2.07
N ASP A 180 2.02 2.76 -1.70
CA ASP A 180 2.15 1.55 -0.88
C ASP A 180 2.73 0.36 -1.66
N LEU A 181 2.67 0.36 -2.99
CA LEU A 181 3.34 -0.61 -3.86
C LEU A 181 4.74 -0.16 -4.30
N GLN A 182 5.12 1.10 -4.05
CA GLN A 182 6.42 1.64 -4.44
C GLN A 182 7.59 0.83 -3.85
N PRO A 183 7.60 0.42 -2.56
CA PRO A 183 8.69 -0.39 -2.02
C PRO A 183 8.78 -1.78 -2.69
N SER A 184 7.66 -2.47 -2.89
CA SER A 184 7.62 -3.76 -3.59
C SER A 184 8.06 -3.64 -5.05
N ALA A 185 7.63 -2.59 -5.75
CA ALA A 185 8.06 -2.26 -7.11
C ALA A 185 9.57 -1.97 -7.15
N GLY A 186 10.07 -1.14 -6.24
CA GLY A 186 11.49 -0.81 -6.15
C GLY A 186 12.36 -2.03 -5.83
N LEU A 187 11.86 -2.97 -5.03
CA LEU A 187 12.57 -4.23 -4.76
C LEU A 187 12.75 -5.07 -6.04
N ILE A 188 11.74 -5.13 -6.92
CA ILE A 188 11.87 -5.78 -8.23
C ILE A 188 12.98 -5.08 -9.04
N LEU A 189 13.03 -3.75 -9.02
CA LEU A 189 14.03 -2.98 -9.76
C LEU A 189 15.46 -3.19 -9.28
N THR A 190 15.68 -3.62 -8.03
CA THR A 190 17.02 -4.01 -7.58
C THR A 190 17.59 -5.21 -8.36
N ARG A 191 16.71 -6.05 -8.94
CA ARG A 191 17.06 -7.21 -9.77
C ARG A 191 17.17 -6.87 -11.26
N ALA A 192 16.94 -5.62 -11.65
CA ALA A 192 17.02 -5.18 -13.04
C ALA A 192 18.46 -4.80 -13.43
N GLU A 193 18.84 -5.10 -14.66
CA GLU A 193 20.15 -4.73 -15.20
C GLU A 193 20.13 -3.27 -15.67
N GLY A 194 20.99 -2.45 -15.07
CA GLY A 194 21.12 -1.03 -15.38
C GLY A 194 20.62 -0.12 -14.25
N VAL A 195 20.10 1.02 -14.61
CA VAL A 195 19.68 2.07 -13.69
C VAL A 195 18.17 2.29 -13.79
N SER A 196 17.51 2.29 -12.64
CA SER A 196 16.09 2.62 -12.48
C SER A 196 15.94 3.82 -11.55
N ASN A 197 15.08 4.77 -11.91
CA ASN A 197 14.77 5.91 -11.07
C ASN A 197 13.40 5.74 -10.40
N ILE A 198 13.31 6.17 -9.14
CA ILE A 198 12.09 6.23 -8.36
C ILE A 198 11.75 7.69 -8.12
N HIS A 199 10.53 8.08 -8.47
CA HIS A 199 9.94 9.37 -8.14
C HIS A 199 8.70 9.16 -7.27
N GLU A 200 8.79 9.53 -5.99
CA GLU A 200 7.68 9.49 -5.03
C GLU A 200 6.95 10.83 -5.03
N THR A 201 5.69 10.83 -5.50
CA THR A 201 4.92 12.07 -5.62
C THR A 201 3.92 12.29 -4.49
N ILE A 202 3.61 11.24 -3.72
CA ILE A 202 2.54 11.27 -2.71
C ILE A 202 3.07 11.74 -1.37
N PHE A 203 4.12 11.07 -0.85
CA PHE A 203 4.70 11.38 0.46
C PHE A 203 6.17 11.78 0.37
N GLU A 204 6.55 12.79 1.13
CA GLU A 204 7.95 13.11 1.36
C GLU A 204 8.58 12.07 2.30
N ASP A 205 9.90 11.90 2.20
CA ASP A 205 10.72 11.01 3.05
C ASP A 205 10.31 9.52 3.03
N ARG A 206 9.47 9.11 2.06
CA ARG A 206 9.03 7.73 1.93
C ARG A 206 10.03 6.79 1.23
N LEU A 207 11.26 7.25 1.03
CA LEU A 207 12.34 6.49 0.41
C LEU A 207 13.32 5.89 1.43
N GLU A 208 13.07 6.05 2.73
CA GLU A 208 13.97 5.58 3.80
C GLU A 208 14.17 4.05 3.81
N TRP A 209 13.17 3.27 3.37
CA TRP A 209 13.30 1.82 3.25
C TRP A 209 14.47 1.38 2.36
N LEU A 210 14.87 2.23 1.41
CA LEU A 210 16.02 2.00 0.54
C LEU A 210 17.34 1.96 1.31
N VAL A 211 17.43 2.65 2.45
CA VAL A 211 18.62 2.60 3.32
C VAL A 211 18.79 1.19 3.87
N GLY A 212 17.71 0.54 4.29
CA GLY A 212 17.72 -0.84 4.76
C GLY A 212 18.17 -1.83 3.67
N LEU A 213 17.83 -1.58 2.40
CA LEU A 213 18.27 -2.45 1.29
C LEU A 213 19.77 -2.39 1.02
N ARG A 214 20.47 -1.30 1.38
CA ARG A 214 21.93 -1.23 1.28
C ARG A 214 22.61 -2.30 2.12
N SER A 215 22.05 -2.62 3.30
CA SER A 215 22.55 -3.68 4.15
C SER A 215 22.50 -5.06 3.46
N PHE A 216 21.57 -5.26 2.53
CA PHE A 216 21.45 -6.48 1.72
C PHE A 216 22.24 -6.42 0.40
N GLY A 217 23.07 -5.39 0.17
CA GLY A 217 23.92 -5.25 -1.01
C GLY A 217 23.34 -4.40 -2.15
N ALA A 218 22.16 -3.81 -1.99
CA ALA A 218 21.58 -2.98 -3.04
C ALA A 218 22.34 -1.66 -3.22
N GLN A 219 22.61 -1.30 -4.48
CA GLN A 219 23.21 -0.01 -4.83
C GLN A 219 22.12 1.05 -4.98
N VAL A 220 22.01 1.90 -3.97
CA VAL A 220 20.98 2.91 -3.82
C VAL A 220 21.59 4.29 -3.66
N GLU A 221 21.11 5.25 -4.45
CA GLU A 221 21.36 6.67 -4.31
C GLU A 221 20.04 7.40 -4.01
N ILE A 222 19.87 7.91 -2.79
CA ILE A 222 18.75 8.80 -2.46
C ILE A 222 19.21 10.21 -2.79
N LYS A 223 18.54 10.86 -3.74
CA LYS A 223 18.90 12.19 -4.24
C LYS A 223 18.27 13.31 -3.41
N ASP A 224 17.03 13.09 -3.02
CA ASP A 224 16.25 14.00 -2.17
C ASP A 224 15.06 13.26 -1.56
N ALA A 225 14.18 13.96 -0.86
CA ALA A 225 12.99 13.41 -0.19
C ALA A 225 12.02 12.64 -1.12
N ARG A 226 12.13 12.83 -2.46
CA ARG A 226 11.20 12.27 -3.45
C ARG A 226 11.87 11.47 -4.56
N HIS A 227 13.17 11.53 -4.69
CA HIS A 227 13.89 10.89 -5.80
C HIS A 227 14.99 9.97 -5.31
N ALA A 228 15.00 8.77 -5.86
CA ALA A 228 16.09 7.82 -5.67
C ALA A 228 16.46 7.13 -6.98
N ARG A 229 17.65 6.52 -6.97
CA ARG A 229 18.18 5.71 -8.06
C ARG A 229 18.62 4.37 -7.52
N LEU A 230 18.24 3.32 -8.23
CA LEU A 230 18.69 1.95 -8.03
C LEU A 230 19.60 1.54 -9.17
N THR A 231 20.72 0.92 -8.87
CA THR A 231 21.61 0.32 -9.87
C THR A 231 21.68 -1.18 -9.60
N GLY A 232 21.28 -1.96 -10.57
CA GLY A 232 21.25 -3.42 -10.46
C GLY A 232 21.92 -4.13 -11.63
N PRO A 233 21.95 -5.48 -11.63
CA PRO A 233 21.26 -6.35 -10.67
C PRO A 233 21.99 -6.47 -9.32
N THR A 234 21.23 -6.46 -8.24
CA THR A 234 21.73 -6.70 -6.89
C THR A 234 21.94 -8.20 -6.68
N VAL A 235 23.08 -8.54 -6.11
CA VAL A 235 23.34 -9.86 -5.52
C VAL A 235 23.11 -9.72 -4.01
N PHE A 236 21.97 -10.20 -3.55
CA PHE A 236 21.61 -10.11 -2.14
C PHE A 236 22.51 -11.00 -1.27
N HIS A 237 22.83 -10.53 -0.09
CA HIS A 237 23.54 -11.28 0.97
C HIS A 237 22.82 -11.08 2.31
N ALA A 238 23.07 -12.02 3.23
CA ALA A 238 22.49 -11.98 4.57
C ALA A 238 22.87 -10.69 5.31
N ALA A 239 21.92 -10.12 6.03
CA ALA A 239 22.08 -8.88 6.76
C ALA A 239 21.15 -8.78 7.99
N GLU A 240 21.41 -7.76 8.79
CA GLU A 240 20.55 -7.33 9.88
C GLU A 240 20.03 -5.94 9.56
N ALA A 241 18.70 -5.72 9.74
CA ALA A 241 18.06 -4.47 9.40
C ALA A 241 16.89 -4.16 10.34
N ASP A 242 16.67 -2.87 10.59
CA ASP A 242 15.53 -2.34 11.33
C ASP A 242 14.41 -1.96 10.37
N ILE A 243 13.17 -2.22 10.79
CA ILE A 243 11.96 -1.86 10.05
C ILE A 243 11.47 -0.48 10.50
N PRO A 244 11.49 0.55 9.63
CA PRO A 244 10.96 1.85 9.99
C PRO A 244 9.42 1.92 9.91
N ASP A 245 8.81 1.16 9.01
CA ASP A 245 7.37 1.14 8.79
C ASP A 245 6.87 -0.20 8.21
N LEU A 246 5.55 -0.30 8.07
CA LEU A 246 4.82 -1.46 7.56
C LEU A 246 5.32 -1.94 6.18
N ARG A 247 5.44 -1.05 5.20
CA ARG A 247 5.74 -1.38 3.79
C ARG A 247 7.23 -1.63 3.60
N ALA A 248 8.05 -0.83 4.25
CA ALA A 248 9.48 -1.07 4.37
C ALA A 248 9.75 -2.45 4.97
N GLY A 249 9.05 -2.79 6.04
CA GLY A 249 9.19 -4.08 6.71
C GLY A 249 8.93 -5.26 5.81
N ALA A 250 7.80 -5.26 5.10
CA ALA A 250 7.50 -6.31 4.14
C ALA A 250 8.60 -6.43 3.06
N THR A 251 9.06 -5.29 2.53
CA THR A 251 10.09 -5.25 1.49
C THR A 251 11.44 -5.77 1.97
N LEU A 252 11.87 -5.38 3.18
CA LEU A 252 13.13 -5.87 3.77
C LEU A 252 13.07 -7.36 4.12
N MET A 253 11.90 -7.85 4.55
CA MET A 253 11.67 -9.29 4.74
C MET A 253 11.84 -10.05 3.41
N LEU A 254 11.32 -9.53 2.29
CA LEU A 254 11.50 -10.14 0.98
C LEU A 254 12.97 -10.12 0.53
N ALA A 255 13.71 -9.03 0.80
CA ALA A 255 15.15 -8.96 0.53
C ALA A 255 15.94 -10.00 1.36
N ALA A 256 15.56 -10.18 2.65
CA ALA A 256 16.13 -11.20 3.52
C ALA A 256 15.87 -12.62 3.00
N LEU A 257 14.65 -12.90 2.52
CA LEU A 257 14.28 -14.20 1.94
C LEU A 257 14.99 -14.48 0.59
N ALA A 258 15.37 -13.43 -0.14
CA ALA A 258 16.15 -13.56 -1.38
C ALA A 258 17.65 -13.74 -1.13
N ALA A 259 18.14 -13.39 0.05
CA ALA A 259 19.53 -13.47 0.43
C ALA A 259 19.91 -14.89 0.87
N PRO A 260 21.06 -15.43 0.49
CA PRO A 260 21.57 -16.70 1.04
C PRO A 260 22.03 -16.49 2.48
N GLY A 261 21.76 -17.47 3.35
CA GLY A 261 22.13 -17.44 4.77
C GLY A 261 21.06 -16.83 5.67
N GLU A 262 21.41 -16.61 6.93
CA GLU A 262 20.50 -16.10 7.95
C GLU A 262 20.52 -14.58 8.00
N SER A 263 19.35 -13.97 7.94
CA SER A 263 19.15 -12.52 8.11
C SER A 263 18.27 -12.26 9.33
N LYS A 264 18.45 -11.09 9.97
CA LYS A 264 17.63 -10.65 11.10
C LYS A 264 16.91 -9.35 10.76
N ILE A 265 15.61 -9.33 11.01
CA ILE A 265 14.76 -8.16 10.80
C ILE A 265 14.15 -7.75 12.14
N HIS A 266 14.53 -6.58 12.62
CA HIS A 266 14.00 -6.02 13.86
C HIS A 266 12.73 -5.20 13.61
N GLY A 267 11.83 -5.16 14.60
CA GLY A 267 10.58 -4.40 14.49
C GLY A 267 9.49 -5.09 13.67
N ALA A 268 9.48 -6.42 13.58
CA ALA A 268 8.51 -7.22 12.81
C ALA A 268 7.04 -6.92 13.16
N HIS A 269 6.75 -6.36 14.34
CA HIS A 269 5.40 -5.94 14.72
C HIS A 269 4.82 -4.87 13.77
N HIS A 270 5.66 -4.06 13.10
CA HIS A 270 5.21 -3.11 12.09
C HIS A 270 4.54 -3.79 10.91
N ILE A 271 5.04 -4.95 10.45
CA ILE A 271 4.50 -5.68 9.30
C ILE A 271 3.07 -6.17 9.60
N ARG A 272 2.83 -6.64 10.82
CA ARG A 272 1.54 -7.19 11.25
C ARG A 272 0.39 -6.18 11.28
N ARG A 273 0.69 -4.89 11.20
CA ARG A 273 -0.33 -3.84 11.14
C ARG A 273 -1.15 -3.85 9.83
N GLY A 274 -0.66 -4.49 8.77
CA GLY A 274 -1.34 -4.52 7.49
C GLY A 274 -1.19 -5.84 6.71
N TYR A 275 -0.45 -6.81 7.26
CA TYR A 275 -0.34 -8.15 6.65
C TYR A 275 -0.76 -9.20 7.67
N ALA A 276 -1.92 -9.76 7.48
CA ALA A 276 -2.41 -10.83 8.34
C ALA A 276 -1.60 -12.11 8.11
N THR A 277 -1.07 -12.66 9.20
CA THR A 277 -0.35 -13.96 9.22
C THR A 277 0.71 -14.13 8.12
N ILE A 278 1.42 -13.04 7.78
CA ILE A 278 2.36 -13.02 6.65
C ILE A 278 3.44 -14.11 6.79
N GLU A 279 3.93 -14.34 8.01
CA GLU A 279 4.93 -15.37 8.29
C GLU A 279 4.40 -16.78 7.96
N GLU A 280 3.15 -17.07 8.30
CA GLU A 280 2.51 -18.35 8.01
C GLU A 280 2.32 -18.54 6.50
N LYS A 281 1.90 -17.50 5.80
CA LYS A 281 1.75 -17.52 4.34
C LYS A 281 3.08 -17.81 3.66
N PHE A 282 4.17 -17.15 4.05
CA PHE A 282 5.50 -17.40 3.49
C PHE A 282 6.06 -18.77 3.86
N ARG A 283 5.85 -19.27 5.09
CA ARG A 283 6.20 -20.66 5.45
C ARG A 283 5.43 -21.66 4.58
N GLY A 284 4.14 -21.40 4.32
CA GLY A 284 3.32 -22.22 3.42
C GLY A 284 3.84 -22.25 1.97
N LEU A 285 4.58 -21.22 1.56
CA LEU A 285 5.27 -21.15 0.27
C LEU A 285 6.69 -21.76 0.31
N GLY A 286 7.14 -22.27 1.46
CA GLY A 286 8.45 -22.90 1.63
C GLY A 286 9.54 -22.00 2.18
N ALA A 287 9.23 -20.80 2.63
CA ALA A 287 10.21 -19.92 3.26
C ALA A 287 10.60 -20.45 4.65
N ASP A 288 11.91 -20.44 4.94
CA ASP A 288 12.43 -20.65 6.29
C ASP A 288 12.44 -19.32 7.04
N LEU A 289 11.45 -19.13 7.91
CA LEU A 289 11.21 -17.89 8.61
C LEU A 289 10.74 -18.18 10.03
N THR A 290 11.45 -17.63 11.02
CA THR A 290 11.13 -17.76 12.44
C THR A 290 10.88 -16.41 13.06
N HIS A 291 9.76 -16.27 13.75
CA HIS A 291 9.49 -15.11 14.59
C HIS A 291 10.13 -15.35 15.97
N ILE A 292 11.00 -14.43 16.37
CA ILE A 292 11.59 -14.39 17.71
C ILE A 292 10.85 -13.30 18.48
N SER A 293 10.09 -13.68 19.52
CA SER A 293 9.51 -12.70 20.44
C SER A 293 10.61 -12.14 21.33
N GLU A 294 10.74 -10.84 21.41
CA GLU A 294 11.52 -10.18 22.46
C GLU A 294 10.77 -10.36 23.79
N GLU A 295 10.91 -11.51 24.42
CA GLU A 295 10.54 -11.64 25.82
C GLU A 295 11.61 -10.95 26.67
N GLY A 296 11.33 -9.76 27.17
CA GLY A 296 12.15 -9.16 28.25
C GLY A 296 12.48 -7.68 28.24
N SER A 297 11.80 -6.81 27.50
CA SER A 297 12.09 -5.36 27.63
C SER A 297 10.99 -4.56 28.36
N ASN A 298 10.16 -5.20 29.17
CA ASN A 298 9.25 -4.52 30.09
C ASN A 298 9.66 -4.81 31.54
N ALA A 299 10.81 -4.26 31.93
CA ALA A 299 11.16 -4.08 33.35
C ALA A 299 12.17 -2.93 33.45
N GLU A 300 11.69 -1.68 33.43
CA GLU A 300 12.12 -0.59 34.34
C GLU A 300 11.31 0.67 34.00
#